data_bd0ae31bba3f620212455521bec1aa05
#
_entry.id   bd0ae31bba3f620212455521bec1aa05
#
_cell.length_a   1.000
_cell.length_b   1.000
_cell.length_c   1.000
_cell.angle_alpha   90.00
_cell.angle_beta   90.00
_cell.angle_gamma   90.00
#
_symmetry.space_group_name_H-M   'P 1'
#
loop_
_entity.id
_entity.type
_entity.pdbx_description
1 polymer ?
#
loop_
_entity_poly.entity_id
_entity_poly.type
_entity_poly.pdbx_seq_one_letter_code
_entity_poly.pdbx_strand_id
1 'polypeptide(L)'
;CLFGIPLLSKNVLNFWFHLSAKKTFRLFFFLSSQVILLSGTALLRSLWLLYQTSENYSWFVAYQRLLPPVCWLGLIAIQAILYLLDRFSQDFREIFQQKKHQRKNFLILMGIGIAAAIGIAVTRIGLVKDNAFFGKPTVPLLEWHLILAFLLCLLWMILEMKQIGKAAPFVIKAMPFIVWAVAVGIWLAIPNQHGFFSPPGRAPNFEVYPFSDGSFYGHYARSLAAGMGFKGRDIPPRPLYIVLLAVFHLLIGNQYDSVILLQTLVLGILPALIYLIGKELHSIGAGLAAALLCILRETNSILSAPFAHNVSTTKYFFADLPTALAAA
;
A
#
# COMPACT_ATOMS: atom_id res chain seq x y z
N CYS A 1 6.54 0.69 -13.26
CA CYS A 1 7.48 1.60 -13.97
C CYS A 1 7.75 2.92 -13.22
N LEU A 2 6.87 3.43 -12.37
CA LEU A 2 7.14 4.64 -11.56
C LEU A 2 8.05 4.37 -10.35
N PHE A 3 8.20 3.15 -9.91
CA PHE A 3 9.13 2.75 -8.84
C PHE A 3 10.62 2.79 -9.23
N GLY A 4 10.93 2.94 -10.52
CA GLY A 4 12.31 3.12 -11.01
C GLY A 4 12.78 4.58 -11.06
N ILE A 5 11.94 5.56 -10.78
CA ILE A 5 12.30 6.99 -10.88
C ILE A 5 13.42 7.40 -9.92
N PRO A 6 13.50 6.90 -8.66
CA PRO A 6 14.62 7.22 -7.77
C PRO A 6 15.97 6.65 -8.22
N LEU A 7 15.96 5.62 -9.08
CA LEU A 7 17.16 4.99 -9.64
C LEU A 7 17.62 5.65 -10.95
N LEU A 8 16.84 6.58 -11.48
CA LEU A 8 17.22 7.30 -12.69
C LEU A 8 18.29 8.35 -12.36
N SER A 9 19.40 8.35 -13.13
CA SER A 9 20.46 9.34 -12.98
C SER A 9 19.90 10.76 -13.11
N LYS A 10 20.54 11.76 -12.47
CA LYS A 10 20.18 13.17 -12.59
C LYS A 10 19.96 13.63 -14.06
N ASN A 11 20.71 13.04 -14.98
CA ASN A 11 20.60 13.35 -16.42
C ASN A 11 19.26 12.87 -17.01
N VAL A 12 18.76 11.70 -16.60
CA VAL A 12 17.48 11.17 -17.06
C VAL A 12 16.33 11.98 -16.45
N LEU A 13 16.43 12.34 -15.17
CA LEU A 13 15.46 13.24 -14.53
C LEU A 13 15.40 14.60 -15.23
N ASN A 14 16.56 15.23 -15.52
CA ASN A 14 16.62 16.50 -16.24
C ASN A 14 16.08 16.37 -17.68
N PHE A 15 16.34 15.24 -18.37
CA PHE A 15 15.76 14.97 -19.68
C PHE A 15 14.23 14.89 -19.61
N TRP A 16 13.68 14.18 -18.62
CA TRP A 16 12.22 14.12 -18.39
C TRP A 16 11.63 15.45 -18.04
N PHE A 17 12.30 16.25 -17.20
CA PHE A 17 11.88 17.62 -16.89
C PHE A 17 11.86 18.51 -18.13
N HIS A 18 12.88 18.43 -18.98
CA HIS A 18 12.94 19.17 -20.26
C HIS A 18 11.86 18.71 -21.25
N LEU A 19 11.60 17.40 -21.33
CA LEU A 19 10.55 16.84 -22.18
C LEU A 19 9.15 17.27 -21.71
N SER A 20 8.91 17.24 -20.40
CA SER A 20 7.63 17.66 -19.79
C SER A 20 7.36 19.17 -19.94
N ALA A 21 8.39 19.97 -20.19
CA ALA A 21 8.23 21.38 -20.49
C ALA A 21 7.63 21.65 -21.88
N LYS A 22 7.73 20.70 -22.84
CA LYS A 22 7.18 20.88 -24.19
C LYS A 22 5.66 20.70 -24.19
N LYS A 23 4.92 21.69 -24.68
CA LYS A 23 3.45 21.69 -24.75
C LYS A 23 2.87 20.48 -25.48
N THR A 24 3.52 20.07 -26.58
CA THR A 24 3.14 18.88 -27.37
C THR A 24 3.29 17.58 -26.57
N PHE A 25 4.34 17.44 -25.78
CA PHE A 25 4.54 16.25 -24.94
C PHE A 25 3.49 16.18 -23.81
N ARG A 26 3.18 17.32 -23.19
CA ARG A 26 2.13 17.41 -22.16
C ARG A 26 0.76 17.00 -22.73
N LEU A 27 0.43 17.49 -23.92
CA LEU A 27 -0.83 17.12 -24.59
C LEU A 27 -0.87 15.62 -24.92
N PHE A 28 0.21 15.08 -25.47
CA PHE A 28 0.31 13.65 -25.75
C PHE A 28 0.13 12.79 -24.49
N PHE A 29 0.81 13.17 -23.40
CA PHE A 29 0.71 12.45 -22.13
C PHE A 29 -0.69 12.54 -21.52
N PHE A 30 -1.34 13.70 -21.64
CA PHE A 30 -2.73 13.90 -21.24
C PHE A 30 -3.69 13.01 -22.03
N LEU A 31 -3.59 12.98 -23.34
CA LEU A 31 -4.42 12.13 -24.19
C LEU A 31 -4.16 10.65 -23.92
N SER A 32 -2.91 10.24 -23.77
CA SER A 32 -2.57 8.85 -23.42
C SER A 32 -3.16 8.43 -22.08
N SER A 33 -3.16 9.31 -21.08
CA SER A 33 -3.79 9.05 -19.78
C SER A 33 -5.31 8.87 -19.90
N GLN A 34 -5.97 9.66 -20.74
CA GLN A 34 -7.41 9.49 -21.04
C GLN A 34 -7.69 8.15 -21.71
N VAL A 35 -6.87 7.76 -22.70
CA VAL A 35 -7.00 6.47 -23.41
C VAL A 35 -6.85 5.31 -22.43
N ILE A 36 -5.86 5.35 -21.53
CA ILE A 36 -5.66 4.32 -20.50
C ILE A 36 -6.89 4.19 -19.59
N LEU A 37 -7.44 5.30 -19.12
CA LEU A 37 -8.64 5.30 -18.28
C LEU A 37 -9.84 4.71 -19.01
N LEU A 38 -10.11 5.16 -20.23
CA LEU A 38 -11.26 4.71 -21.02
C LEU A 38 -11.13 3.23 -21.42
N SER A 39 -9.95 2.82 -21.88
CA SER A 39 -9.72 1.43 -22.28
C SER A 39 -9.76 0.48 -21.06
N GLY A 40 -9.19 0.87 -19.94
CA GLY A 40 -9.23 0.09 -18.70
C GLY A 40 -10.65 -0.11 -18.19
N THR A 41 -11.45 0.96 -18.13
CA THR A 41 -12.85 0.88 -17.70
C THR A 41 -13.69 0.08 -18.68
N ALA A 42 -13.49 0.25 -20.00
CA ALA A 42 -14.18 -0.53 -21.02
C ALA A 42 -13.85 -2.02 -20.92
N LEU A 43 -12.57 -2.37 -20.72
CA LEU A 43 -12.12 -3.76 -20.54
C LEU A 43 -12.80 -4.41 -19.34
N LEU A 44 -12.75 -3.75 -18.17
CA LEU A 44 -13.37 -4.29 -16.95
C LEU A 44 -14.88 -4.46 -17.11
N ARG A 45 -15.54 -3.48 -17.73
CA ARG A 45 -16.97 -3.54 -18.02
C ARG A 45 -17.30 -4.70 -18.97
N SER A 46 -16.49 -4.89 -20.02
CA SER A 46 -16.70 -5.98 -20.99
C SER A 46 -16.53 -7.35 -20.33
N LEU A 47 -15.52 -7.55 -19.49
CA LEU A 47 -15.32 -8.81 -18.76
C LEU A 47 -16.47 -9.09 -17.79
N TRP A 48 -16.96 -8.06 -17.13
CA TRP A 48 -18.12 -8.18 -16.24
C TRP A 48 -19.39 -8.56 -16.99
N LEU A 49 -19.66 -7.92 -18.13
CA LEU A 49 -20.80 -8.24 -18.98
C LEU A 49 -20.70 -9.67 -19.55
N LEU A 50 -19.52 -10.10 -20.01
CA LEU A 50 -19.29 -11.47 -20.49
C LEU A 50 -19.54 -12.49 -19.38
N TYR A 51 -19.16 -12.21 -18.14
CA TYR A 51 -19.49 -13.06 -17.00
C TYR A 51 -21.01 -13.15 -16.79
N GLN A 52 -21.70 -12.00 -16.77
CA GLN A 52 -23.15 -11.96 -16.57
C GLN A 52 -23.96 -12.67 -17.68
N THR A 53 -23.48 -12.56 -18.93
CA THR A 53 -24.21 -13.14 -20.09
C THR A 53 -23.91 -14.60 -20.35
N SER A 54 -22.68 -15.05 -20.05
CA SER A 54 -22.26 -16.42 -20.32
C SER A 54 -22.28 -17.34 -19.10
N GLU A 55 -22.48 -16.78 -17.90
CA GLU A 55 -22.36 -17.46 -16.59
C GLU A 55 -21.03 -18.25 -16.43
N ASN A 56 -20.05 -17.99 -17.30
CA ASN A 56 -18.78 -18.68 -17.30
C ASN A 56 -17.85 -18.06 -16.27
N TYR A 57 -17.56 -18.81 -15.21
CA TYR A 57 -16.70 -18.40 -14.10
C TYR A 57 -15.30 -17.94 -14.54
N SER A 58 -14.80 -18.42 -15.66
CA SER A 58 -13.49 -18.00 -16.19
C SER A 58 -13.42 -16.49 -16.45
N TRP A 59 -14.51 -15.87 -16.90
CA TRP A 59 -14.58 -14.40 -17.11
C TRP A 59 -14.54 -13.62 -15.80
N PHE A 60 -15.17 -14.17 -14.77
CA PHE A 60 -15.10 -13.58 -13.44
C PHE A 60 -13.67 -13.63 -12.86
N VAL A 61 -12.97 -14.76 -13.02
CA VAL A 61 -11.57 -14.88 -12.63
C VAL A 61 -10.68 -13.89 -13.40
N ALA A 62 -10.90 -13.74 -14.70
CA ALA A 62 -10.19 -12.76 -15.52
C ALA A 62 -10.46 -11.34 -15.05
N TYR A 63 -11.71 -10.99 -14.76
CA TYR A 63 -12.10 -9.71 -14.19
C TYR A 63 -11.39 -9.43 -12.87
N GLN A 64 -11.43 -10.38 -11.93
CA GLN A 64 -10.78 -10.23 -10.62
C GLN A 64 -9.26 -10.04 -10.72
N ARG A 65 -8.60 -10.77 -11.63
CA ARG A 65 -7.15 -10.67 -11.82
C ARG A 65 -6.74 -9.34 -12.48
N LEU A 66 -7.56 -8.81 -13.35
CA LEU A 66 -7.28 -7.57 -14.07
C LEU A 66 -7.74 -6.32 -13.32
N LEU A 67 -8.69 -6.44 -12.39
CA LEU A 67 -9.20 -5.32 -11.61
C LEU A 67 -8.10 -4.55 -10.86
N PRO A 68 -7.22 -5.18 -10.05
CA PRO A 68 -6.18 -4.44 -9.34
C PRO A 68 -5.20 -3.70 -10.25
N PRO A 69 -4.59 -4.33 -11.28
CA PRO A 69 -3.65 -3.63 -12.15
C PRO A 69 -4.33 -2.52 -12.98
N VAL A 70 -5.58 -2.71 -13.41
CA VAL A 70 -6.33 -1.66 -14.14
C VAL A 70 -6.67 -0.50 -13.21
N CYS A 71 -7.10 -0.75 -11.98
CA CYS A 71 -7.32 0.30 -10.98
C CYS A 71 -6.03 1.06 -10.69
N TRP A 72 -4.90 0.37 -10.58
CA TRP A 72 -3.58 0.98 -10.37
C TRP A 72 -3.18 1.88 -11.54
N LEU A 73 -3.29 1.40 -12.77
CA LEU A 73 -3.05 2.21 -13.97
C LEU A 73 -4.02 3.39 -14.05
N GLY A 74 -5.27 3.20 -13.66
CA GLY A 74 -6.26 4.26 -13.57
C GLY A 74 -5.87 5.35 -12.58
N LEU A 75 -5.39 4.98 -11.39
CA LEU A 75 -4.89 5.94 -10.40
C LEU A 75 -3.69 6.73 -10.92
N ILE A 76 -2.74 6.06 -11.57
CA ILE A 76 -1.58 6.71 -12.20
C ILE A 76 -2.03 7.70 -13.28
N ALA A 77 -2.99 7.29 -14.13
CA ALA A 77 -3.53 8.14 -15.17
C ALA A 77 -4.26 9.37 -14.60
N ILE A 78 -5.03 9.21 -13.53
CA ILE A 78 -5.69 10.32 -12.82
C ILE A 78 -4.64 11.28 -12.25
N GLN A 79 -3.60 10.75 -11.58
CA GLN A 79 -2.52 11.60 -11.05
C GLN A 79 -1.79 12.36 -12.15
N ALA A 80 -1.52 11.71 -13.30
CA ALA A 80 -0.93 12.36 -14.46
C ALA A 80 -1.82 13.47 -15.00
N ILE A 81 -3.13 13.25 -15.09
CA ILE A 81 -4.11 14.24 -15.52
C ILE A 81 -4.13 15.44 -14.55
N LEU A 82 -4.19 15.18 -13.23
CA LEU A 82 -4.21 16.23 -12.21
C LEU A 82 -2.92 17.07 -12.25
N TYR A 83 -1.76 16.40 -12.37
CA TYR A 83 -0.47 17.08 -12.53
C TYR A 83 -0.45 17.97 -13.77
N LEU A 84 -0.93 17.47 -14.91
CA LEU A 84 -0.98 18.21 -16.15
C LEU A 84 -1.97 19.38 -16.08
N LEU A 85 -3.12 19.19 -15.44
CA LEU A 85 -4.08 20.26 -15.19
C LEU A 85 -3.49 21.36 -14.30
N ASP A 86 -2.71 20.99 -13.27
CA ASP A 86 -2.00 21.98 -12.46
C ASP A 86 -0.95 22.74 -13.27
N ARG A 87 -0.18 22.04 -14.12
CA ARG A 87 0.79 22.68 -15.02
C ARG A 87 0.14 23.56 -16.07
N PHE A 88 -0.96 23.12 -16.69
CA PHE A 88 -1.74 24.00 -17.58
C PHE A 88 -2.29 25.22 -16.85
N SER A 89 -2.71 25.08 -15.60
CA SER A 89 -3.15 26.21 -14.78
C SER A 89 -2.02 27.17 -14.43
N GLN A 90 -0.77 26.69 -14.32
CA GLN A 90 0.41 27.53 -14.11
C GLN A 90 0.76 28.33 -15.37
N ASP A 91 0.69 27.73 -16.56
CA ASP A 91 0.87 28.42 -17.84
C ASP A 91 -0.22 29.52 -18.04
N PHE A 92 -1.45 29.28 -17.54
CA PHE A 92 -2.52 30.27 -17.51
C PHE A 92 -2.32 31.36 -16.44
N ARG A 93 -1.61 31.04 -15.34
CA ARG A 93 -1.35 32.03 -14.25
C ARG A 93 -0.31 33.08 -14.59
N GLU A 94 0.66 32.76 -15.41
CA GLU A 94 1.59 33.75 -15.95
C GLU A 94 0.87 34.82 -16.79
N ILE A 95 -0.32 34.44 -17.37
CA ILE A 95 -1.19 35.35 -18.12
C ILE A 95 -2.14 36.14 -17.19
N PHE A 96 -2.50 35.58 -16.03
CA PHE A 96 -3.44 36.18 -15.08
C PHE A 96 -2.89 36.13 -13.66
N GLN A 97 -2.04 37.07 -13.28
CA GLN A 97 -1.60 37.24 -11.89
C GLN A 97 -2.78 37.41 -10.95
N GLN A 98 -3.18 36.34 -10.20
CA GLN A 98 -3.98 36.58 -9.00
C GLN A 98 -3.96 35.38 -7.99
N LYS A 99 -3.49 35.68 -6.76
CA LYS A 99 -3.56 34.82 -5.56
C LYS A 99 -4.98 34.30 -5.22
N LYS A 100 -6.03 34.94 -5.76
CA LYS A 100 -7.45 34.58 -5.53
C LYS A 100 -7.83 33.23 -6.18
N HIS A 101 -7.12 32.81 -7.22
CA HIS A 101 -7.44 31.58 -7.97
C HIS A 101 -6.95 30.31 -7.28
N GLN A 102 -5.87 30.36 -6.50
CA GLN A 102 -5.38 29.20 -5.74
C GLN A 102 -6.41 28.72 -4.71
N ARG A 103 -7.07 29.67 -4.03
CA ARG A 103 -8.10 29.37 -3.04
C ARG A 103 -9.33 28.70 -3.68
N LYS A 104 -9.71 29.12 -4.87
CA LYS A 104 -10.84 28.56 -5.63
C LYS A 104 -10.55 27.14 -6.10
N ASN A 105 -9.37 26.89 -6.71
CA ASN A 105 -8.98 25.55 -7.16
C ASN A 105 -8.82 24.57 -5.98
N PHE A 106 -8.31 25.05 -4.86
CA PHE A 106 -8.23 24.30 -3.62
C PHE A 106 -9.63 23.89 -3.11
N LEU A 107 -10.57 24.83 -3.07
CA LEU A 107 -11.95 24.55 -2.65
C LEU A 107 -12.65 23.57 -3.61
N ILE A 108 -12.37 23.66 -4.91
CA ILE A 108 -12.88 22.71 -5.90
C ILE A 108 -12.31 21.30 -5.68
N LEU A 109 -10.99 21.16 -5.49
CA LEU A 109 -10.35 19.87 -5.22
C LEU A 109 -10.85 19.27 -3.90
N MET A 110 -11.01 20.10 -2.88
CA MET A 110 -11.61 19.68 -1.61
C MET A 110 -13.05 19.23 -1.78
N GLY A 111 -13.84 19.96 -2.58
CA GLY A 111 -15.22 19.58 -2.91
C GLY A 111 -15.30 18.25 -3.67
N ILE A 112 -14.41 18.02 -4.63
CA ILE A 112 -14.30 16.76 -5.36
C ILE A 112 -13.91 15.62 -4.39
N GLY A 113 -12.94 15.85 -3.49
CA GLY A 113 -12.52 14.88 -2.49
C GLY A 113 -13.66 14.50 -1.53
N ILE A 114 -14.41 15.50 -1.05
CA ILE A 114 -15.58 15.28 -0.20
C ILE A 114 -16.69 14.53 -0.97
N ALA A 115 -16.98 14.93 -2.21
CA ALA A 115 -17.97 14.25 -3.05
C ALA A 115 -17.57 12.79 -3.34
N ALA A 116 -16.29 12.53 -3.60
CA ALA A 116 -15.77 11.17 -3.77
C ALA A 116 -15.89 10.36 -2.48
N ALA A 117 -15.54 10.94 -1.33
CA ALA A 117 -15.68 10.27 -0.03
C ALA A 117 -17.14 9.94 0.29
N ILE A 118 -18.06 10.89 0.04
CA ILE A 118 -19.51 10.66 0.19
C ILE A 118 -19.98 9.58 -0.80
N GLY A 119 -19.53 9.65 -2.06
CA GLY A 119 -19.84 8.64 -3.08
C GLY A 119 -19.40 7.24 -2.66
N ILE A 120 -18.19 7.09 -2.14
CA ILE A 120 -17.68 5.83 -1.61
C ILE A 120 -18.48 5.37 -0.40
N ALA A 121 -18.79 6.26 0.54
CA ALA A 121 -19.56 5.95 1.74
C ALA A 121 -20.99 5.49 1.40
N VAL A 122 -21.63 6.12 0.42
CA VAL A 122 -23.01 5.79 -0.02
C VAL A 122 -23.03 4.50 -0.86
N THR A 123 -22.11 4.38 -1.82
CA THR A 123 -22.07 3.23 -2.74
C THR A 123 -21.34 2.03 -2.15
N ARG A 124 -20.51 2.25 -1.12
CA ARG A 124 -19.61 1.26 -0.52
C ARG A 124 -18.66 0.59 -1.52
N ILE A 125 -18.42 1.19 -2.66
CA ILE A 125 -17.50 0.66 -3.67
C ILE A 125 -16.08 0.59 -3.05
N GLY A 126 -15.49 -0.60 -3.04
CA GLY A 126 -14.17 -0.87 -2.47
C GLY A 126 -14.14 -1.02 -0.94
N LEU A 127 -15.25 -0.81 -0.22
CA LEU A 127 -15.38 -0.95 1.23
C LEU A 127 -16.21 -2.16 1.63
N VAL A 128 -16.82 -2.83 0.69
CA VAL A 128 -17.61 -4.04 0.95
C VAL A 128 -16.66 -5.21 1.15
N LYS A 129 -16.93 -6.05 2.14
CA LYS A 129 -16.20 -7.29 2.33
C LYS A 129 -16.25 -8.10 1.04
N ASP A 130 -15.09 -8.37 0.47
CA ASP A 130 -15.00 -9.23 -0.68
C ASP A 130 -15.16 -10.68 -0.23
N ASN A 131 -16.31 -11.26 -0.51
CA ASN A 131 -16.57 -12.69 -0.24
C ASN A 131 -16.18 -13.58 -1.44
N ALA A 132 -15.65 -12.98 -2.51
CA ALA A 132 -15.46 -13.68 -3.77
C ALA A 132 -14.25 -14.61 -3.75
N PHE A 133 -13.26 -14.36 -2.90
CA PHE A 133 -12.08 -15.20 -2.81
C PHE A 133 -12.32 -16.37 -1.84
N PHE A 134 -12.58 -17.56 -2.37
CA PHE A 134 -12.90 -18.78 -1.62
C PHE A 134 -14.15 -18.66 -0.71
N GLY A 135 -15.04 -17.75 -1.02
CA GLY A 135 -16.27 -17.51 -0.24
C GLY A 135 -16.02 -16.97 1.16
N LYS A 136 -14.83 -16.43 1.45
CA LYS A 136 -14.48 -15.89 2.76
C LYS A 136 -14.19 -14.39 2.67
N PRO A 137 -14.59 -13.60 3.69
CA PRO A 137 -14.34 -12.18 3.70
C PRO A 137 -12.84 -11.91 3.78
N THR A 138 -12.36 -11.02 2.93
CA THR A 138 -11.03 -10.42 3.04
C THR A 138 -11.04 -9.29 4.07
N VAL A 139 -9.86 -8.84 4.49
CA VAL A 139 -9.74 -7.71 5.42
C VAL A 139 -10.00 -6.41 4.69
N PRO A 140 -11.12 -5.72 4.94
CA PRO A 140 -11.41 -4.47 4.28
C PRO A 140 -10.67 -3.30 4.95
N LEU A 141 -10.42 -2.25 4.18
CA LEU A 141 -10.33 -0.91 4.75
C LEU A 141 -11.72 -0.47 5.17
N LEU A 142 -11.87 -0.08 6.43
CA LEU A 142 -13.14 0.39 6.95
C LEU A 142 -13.36 1.87 6.57
N GLU A 143 -14.61 2.30 6.48
CA GLU A 143 -14.96 3.68 6.11
C GLU A 143 -14.26 4.72 6.99
N TRP A 144 -14.19 4.47 8.29
CA TRP A 144 -13.55 5.37 9.24
C TRP A 144 -12.02 5.46 9.04
N HIS A 145 -11.36 4.45 8.47
CA HIS A 145 -9.95 4.52 8.11
C HIS A 145 -9.71 5.60 7.05
N LEU A 146 -10.57 5.65 6.04
CA LEU A 146 -10.51 6.65 4.98
C LEU A 146 -10.80 8.05 5.52
N ILE A 147 -11.79 8.16 6.41
CA ILE A 147 -12.13 9.43 7.07
C ILE A 147 -10.94 9.94 7.88
N LEU A 148 -10.30 9.09 8.68
CA LEU A 148 -9.13 9.48 9.46
C LEU A 148 -7.95 9.92 8.57
N ALA A 149 -7.68 9.17 7.51
CA ALA A 149 -6.61 9.52 6.57
C ALA A 149 -6.89 10.85 5.88
N PHE A 150 -8.14 11.10 5.48
CA PHE A 150 -8.56 12.36 4.90
C PHE A 150 -8.43 13.53 5.90
N LEU A 151 -8.89 13.35 7.13
CA LEU A 151 -8.79 14.35 8.19
C LEU A 151 -7.33 14.69 8.53
N LEU A 152 -6.46 13.68 8.56
CA LEU A 152 -5.03 13.88 8.78
C LEU A 152 -4.38 14.70 7.64
N CYS A 153 -4.72 14.37 6.40
CA CYS A 153 -4.27 15.12 5.23
C CYS A 153 -4.76 16.58 5.27
N LEU A 154 -6.03 16.77 5.59
CA LEU A 154 -6.65 18.09 5.71
C LEU A 154 -6.00 18.93 6.85
N LEU A 155 -5.82 18.29 8.02
CA LEU A 155 -5.17 18.94 9.16
C LEU A 155 -3.76 19.40 8.79
N TRP A 156 -2.96 18.51 8.18
CA TRP A 156 -1.60 18.88 7.75
C TRP A 156 -1.62 20.07 6.78
N MET A 157 -2.51 20.06 5.82
CA MET A 157 -2.66 21.12 4.85
C MET A 157 -3.06 22.46 5.50
N ILE A 158 -3.96 22.44 6.52
CA ILE A 158 -4.32 23.65 7.30
C ILE A 158 -3.10 24.18 8.06
N LEU A 159 -2.29 23.28 8.64
CA LEU A 159 -1.06 23.66 9.35
C LEU A 159 -0.04 24.32 8.40
N GLU A 160 0.12 23.77 7.20
CA GLU A 160 0.97 24.38 6.16
C GLU A 160 0.47 25.76 5.74
N MET A 161 -0.85 25.90 5.50
CA MET A 161 -1.45 27.19 5.12
C MET A 161 -1.30 28.26 6.21
N LYS A 162 -1.37 27.91 7.47
CA LYS A 162 -1.21 28.85 8.59
C LYS A 162 0.27 29.15 8.90
N GLN A 163 1.20 28.60 8.13
CA GLN A 163 2.65 28.67 8.41
C GLN A 163 3.05 28.18 9.81
N ILE A 164 2.12 27.59 10.56
CA ILE A 164 2.39 26.94 11.84
C ILE A 164 3.26 25.70 11.60
N GLY A 165 3.17 25.15 10.39
CA GLY A 165 3.94 24.00 9.92
C GLY A 165 5.34 24.32 9.38
N LYS A 166 5.97 25.44 9.72
CA LYS A 166 7.44 25.48 9.76
C LYS A 166 7.90 24.56 10.90
N ALA A 167 7.34 23.31 10.90
CA ALA A 167 7.87 22.23 11.71
C ALA A 167 9.38 22.28 11.55
N ALA A 168 10.09 22.35 12.69
CA ALA A 168 11.52 22.44 12.65
C ALA A 168 12.03 21.42 11.63
N PRO A 169 12.94 21.76 10.74
CA PRO A 169 13.41 20.83 9.70
C PRO A 169 13.80 19.47 10.22
N PHE A 170 14.11 19.39 11.52
CA PHE A 170 14.34 18.17 12.27
C PHE A 170 13.09 17.27 12.33
N VAL A 171 11.90 17.80 12.59
CA VAL A 171 10.65 17.00 12.69
C VAL A 171 10.32 16.36 11.35
N ILE A 172 10.48 17.11 10.25
CA ILE A 172 10.22 16.59 8.89
C ILE A 172 11.22 15.45 8.55
N LYS A 173 12.49 15.59 8.97
CA LYS A 173 13.50 14.54 8.77
C LYS A 173 13.25 13.32 9.65
N ALA A 174 12.73 13.51 10.87
CA ALA A 174 12.42 12.43 11.81
C ALA A 174 11.10 11.70 11.47
N MET A 175 10.24 12.27 10.60
CA MET A 175 8.91 11.75 10.33
C MET A 175 8.88 10.28 9.85
N PRO A 176 9.77 9.80 8.96
CA PRO A 176 9.80 8.38 8.59
C PRO A 176 10.03 7.47 9.80
N PHE A 177 10.91 7.87 10.71
CA PHE A 177 11.17 7.13 11.94
C PHE A 177 9.97 7.16 12.89
N ILE A 178 9.28 8.30 12.99
CA ILE A 178 8.05 8.43 13.79
C ILE A 178 6.97 7.50 13.22
N VAL A 179 6.76 7.49 11.90
CA VAL A 179 5.80 6.60 11.24
C VAL A 179 6.14 5.14 11.49
N TRP A 180 7.42 4.76 11.37
CA TRP A 180 7.91 3.42 11.71
C TRP A 180 7.61 3.06 13.16
N ALA A 181 7.97 3.92 14.11
CA ALA A 181 7.77 3.67 15.54
C ALA A 181 6.29 3.53 15.90
N VAL A 182 5.43 4.37 15.32
CA VAL A 182 3.97 4.29 15.52
C VAL A 182 3.41 2.98 14.96
N ALA A 183 3.82 2.58 13.74
CA ALA A 183 3.40 1.33 13.13
C ALA A 183 3.78 0.13 14.00
N VAL A 184 5.06 0.04 14.33
CA VAL A 184 5.62 -1.04 15.17
C VAL A 184 4.96 -1.05 16.55
N GLY A 185 4.82 0.13 17.19
CA GLY A 185 4.20 0.24 18.51
C GLY A 185 2.75 -0.27 18.51
N ILE A 186 1.95 0.13 17.54
CA ILE A 186 0.55 -0.33 17.41
C ILE A 186 0.51 -1.85 17.17
N TRP A 187 1.31 -2.34 16.24
CA TRP A 187 1.28 -3.76 15.86
C TRP A 187 1.81 -4.67 16.98
N LEU A 188 2.83 -4.24 17.72
CA LEU A 188 3.34 -5.01 18.87
C LEU A 188 2.40 -4.96 20.09
N ALA A 189 1.66 -3.86 20.27
CA ALA A 189 0.68 -3.74 21.34
C ALA A 189 -0.50 -4.73 21.20
N ILE A 190 -0.77 -5.21 19.97
CA ILE A 190 -1.77 -6.24 19.74
C ILE A 190 -1.10 -7.61 19.89
N PRO A 191 -1.57 -8.46 20.81
CA PRO A 191 -1.00 -9.81 20.97
C PRO A 191 -1.21 -10.65 19.72
N ASN A 192 -0.39 -11.69 19.54
CA ASN A 192 -0.58 -12.64 18.46
C ASN A 192 -1.92 -13.34 18.63
N GLN A 193 -2.79 -13.21 17.64
CA GLN A 193 -4.11 -13.80 17.67
C GLN A 193 -4.03 -15.24 17.22
N HIS A 194 -4.62 -16.14 18.01
CA HIS A 194 -4.71 -17.53 17.61
C HIS A 194 -5.72 -17.74 16.50
N GLY A 195 -5.31 -18.47 15.48
CA GLY A 195 -6.13 -18.77 14.32
C GLY A 195 -5.60 -19.99 13.58
N PHE A 196 -6.05 -20.19 12.34
CA PHE A 196 -5.63 -21.35 11.55
C PHE A 196 -4.11 -21.41 11.35
N PHE A 197 -3.45 -20.29 11.07
CA PHE A 197 -2.00 -20.25 10.79
C PHE A 197 -1.13 -20.11 12.05
N SER A 198 -1.74 -19.84 13.19
CA SER A 198 -1.09 -19.71 14.51
C SER A 198 -1.97 -20.36 15.56
N PRO A 199 -2.09 -21.69 15.57
CA PRO A 199 -2.91 -22.39 16.54
C PRO A 199 -2.37 -22.19 17.96
N PRO A 200 -3.22 -22.29 18.98
CA PRO A 200 -2.78 -22.19 20.37
C PRO A 200 -1.76 -23.28 20.71
N GLY A 201 -0.81 -22.92 21.56
CA GLY A 201 0.20 -23.84 22.06
C GLY A 201 -0.42 -25.06 22.75
N ARG A 202 0.19 -26.23 22.57
CA ARG A 202 -0.25 -27.51 23.16
C ARG A 202 0.77 -28.00 24.16
N ALA A 203 0.30 -28.80 25.12
CA ALA A 203 1.19 -29.51 26.03
C ALA A 203 2.23 -30.35 25.25
N PRO A 204 3.46 -30.53 25.78
CA PRO A 204 3.92 -30.16 27.13
C PRO A 204 4.46 -28.73 27.28
N ASN A 205 4.92 -28.08 26.21
CA ASN A 205 5.66 -26.82 26.30
C ASN A 205 4.79 -25.57 26.09
N PHE A 206 3.56 -25.72 25.58
CA PHE A 206 2.64 -24.63 25.24
C PHE A 206 3.23 -23.56 24.30
N GLU A 207 4.29 -23.90 23.58
CA GLU A 207 4.83 -23.01 22.57
C GLU A 207 3.88 -22.91 21.35
N VAL A 208 3.82 -21.72 20.78
CA VAL A 208 3.08 -21.49 19.54
C VAL A 208 3.97 -21.84 18.36
N TYR A 209 3.49 -22.72 17.50
CA TYR A 209 4.16 -23.07 16.25
C TYR A 209 3.31 -22.60 15.07
N PRO A 210 3.94 -22.02 14.03
CA PRO A 210 3.22 -21.67 12.82
C PRO A 210 2.68 -22.93 12.14
N PHE A 211 1.51 -22.82 11.50
CA PHE A 211 0.85 -23.89 10.77
C PHE A 211 0.79 -23.60 9.27
N SER A 212 0.56 -24.63 8.44
CA SER A 212 0.46 -24.52 6.98
C SER A 212 1.73 -23.87 6.37
N ASP A 213 1.58 -22.86 5.50
CA ASP A 213 2.69 -22.19 4.81
C ASP A 213 3.73 -21.62 5.79
N GLY A 214 3.29 -21.10 6.94
CA GLY A 214 4.19 -20.58 7.96
C GLY A 214 5.09 -21.66 8.55
N SER A 215 4.57 -22.88 8.77
CA SER A 215 5.34 -24.04 9.21
C SER A 215 6.39 -24.43 8.17
N PHE A 216 5.99 -24.45 6.90
CA PHE A 216 6.87 -24.75 5.79
C PHE A 216 8.05 -23.78 5.72
N TYR A 217 7.78 -22.47 5.69
CA TYR A 217 8.84 -21.45 5.64
C TYR A 217 9.73 -21.49 6.88
N GLY A 218 9.15 -21.64 8.06
CA GLY A 218 9.89 -21.73 9.32
C GLY A 218 10.79 -22.98 9.39
N HIS A 219 10.34 -24.12 8.84
CA HIS A 219 11.15 -25.34 8.79
C HIS A 219 12.38 -25.17 7.88
N TYR A 220 12.20 -24.65 6.67
CA TYR A 220 13.31 -24.39 5.76
C TYR A 220 14.26 -23.30 6.28
N ALA A 221 13.73 -22.27 6.94
CA ALA A 221 14.54 -21.22 7.54
C ALA A 221 15.45 -21.76 8.65
N ARG A 222 14.91 -22.61 9.54
CA ARG A 222 15.71 -23.26 10.61
C ARG A 222 16.73 -24.23 10.04
N SER A 223 16.38 -24.98 9.00
CA SER A 223 17.32 -25.88 8.31
C SER A 223 18.48 -25.08 7.71
N LEU A 224 18.19 -23.95 7.07
CA LEU A 224 19.20 -23.05 6.50
C LEU A 224 20.07 -22.43 7.59
N ALA A 225 19.47 -21.95 8.69
CA ALA A 225 20.19 -21.39 9.84
C ALA A 225 21.10 -22.43 10.51
N ALA A 226 20.72 -23.70 10.52
CA ALA A 226 21.52 -24.80 11.03
C ALA A 226 22.63 -25.27 10.04
N GLY A 227 22.79 -24.61 8.90
CA GLY A 227 23.80 -24.96 7.90
C GLY A 227 23.48 -26.17 7.06
N MET A 228 22.26 -26.73 7.15
CA MET A 228 21.82 -27.91 6.39
C MET A 228 21.29 -27.55 4.98
N GLY A 229 21.33 -26.29 4.60
CA GLY A 229 20.79 -25.82 3.33
C GLY A 229 19.27 -25.93 3.24
N PHE A 230 18.74 -25.87 2.04
CA PHE A 230 17.36 -26.20 1.77
C PHE A 230 17.21 -27.71 1.83
N LYS A 231 16.51 -28.21 2.84
CA LYS A 231 16.31 -29.64 3.07
C LYS A 231 15.41 -30.21 1.98
N GLY A 232 16.01 -30.81 0.99
CA GLY A 232 15.38 -31.29 -0.23
C GLY A 232 16.24 -30.95 -1.45
N ARG A 233 15.90 -31.49 -2.61
CA ARG A 233 16.64 -31.25 -3.85
C ARG A 233 16.22 -29.97 -4.58
N ASP A 234 15.01 -29.47 -4.30
CA ASP A 234 14.42 -28.34 -5.00
C ASP A 234 14.51 -27.08 -4.18
N ILE A 235 14.67 -25.95 -4.87
CA ILE A 235 14.58 -24.63 -4.26
C ILE A 235 13.14 -24.41 -3.82
N PRO A 236 12.89 -24.17 -2.51
CA PRO A 236 11.54 -23.97 -2.01
C PRO A 236 10.91 -22.71 -2.61
N PRO A 237 9.57 -22.64 -2.70
CA PRO A 237 8.91 -21.41 -3.11
C PRO A 237 9.26 -20.25 -2.16
N ARG A 238 9.44 -19.05 -2.72
CA ARG A 238 9.77 -17.83 -1.97
C ARG A 238 11.11 -17.89 -1.21
N PRO A 239 12.21 -18.31 -1.84
CA PRO A 239 13.47 -18.57 -1.17
C PRO A 239 14.05 -17.34 -0.45
N LEU A 240 13.85 -16.12 -0.97
CA LEU A 240 14.34 -14.88 -0.36
C LEU A 240 13.67 -14.64 1.01
N TYR A 241 12.39 -14.97 1.15
CA TYR A 241 11.72 -14.87 2.44
C TYR A 241 12.24 -15.90 3.44
N ILE A 242 12.51 -17.12 3.00
CA ILE A 242 13.12 -18.18 3.82
C ILE A 242 14.50 -17.75 4.30
N VAL A 243 15.32 -17.15 3.43
CA VAL A 243 16.63 -16.59 3.82
C VAL A 243 16.47 -15.49 4.87
N LEU A 244 15.51 -14.58 4.71
CA LEU A 244 15.23 -13.55 5.70
C LEU A 244 14.85 -14.15 7.07
N LEU A 245 13.96 -15.14 7.08
CA LEU A 245 13.61 -15.85 8.31
C LEU A 245 14.81 -16.59 8.92
N ALA A 246 15.68 -17.20 8.10
CA ALA A 246 16.89 -17.85 8.58
C ALA A 246 17.82 -16.86 9.27
N VAL A 247 17.98 -15.64 8.72
CA VAL A 247 18.73 -14.57 9.39
C VAL A 247 18.09 -14.20 10.72
N PHE A 248 16.76 -14.13 10.80
CA PHE A 248 16.08 -13.87 12.09
C PHE A 248 16.34 -14.98 13.10
N HIS A 249 16.27 -16.25 12.70
CA HIS A 249 16.60 -17.39 13.57
C HIS A 249 18.06 -17.37 14.03
N LEU A 250 18.99 -16.95 13.21
CA LEU A 250 20.40 -16.78 13.58
C LEU A 250 20.61 -15.68 14.62
N LEU A 251 19.84 -14.58 14.53
CA LEU A 251 19.98 -13.43 15.43
C LEU A 251 19.34 -13.63 16.79
N ILE A 252 18.17 -14.28 16.85
CA ILE A 252 17.35 -14.31 18.07
C ILE A 252 16.88 -15.71 18.48
N GLY A 253 17.35 -16.75 17.77
CA GLY A 253 17.01 -18.14 18.08
C GLY A 253 15.68 -18.60 17.46
N ASN A 254 15.14 -19.70 18.03
CA ASN A 254 14.03 -20.43 17.40
C ASN A 254 12.64 -20.14 18.01
N GLN A 255 12.57 -19.24 19.00
CA GLN A 255 11.28 -18.89 19.60
C GLN A 255 10.44 -18.09 18.62
N TYR A 256 9.23 -18.57 18.35
CA TYR A 256 8.31 -18.00 17.37
C TYR A 256 7.98 -16.52 17.64
N ASP A 257 7.67 -16.18 18.89
CA ASP A 257 7.33 -14.81 19.27
C ASP A 257 8.49 -13.83 19.07
N SER A 258 9.72 -14.27 19.33
CA SER A 258 10.92 -13.47 19.12
C SER A 258 11.13 -13.19 17.62
N VAL A 259 10.95 -14.22 16.78
CA VAL A 259 11.06 -14.06 15.32
C VAL A 259 9.96 -13.14 14.78
N ILE A 260 8.73 -13.24 15.29
CA ILE A 260 7.63 -12.32 14.95
C ILE A 260 7.95 -10.88 15.36
N LEU A 261 8.54 -10.68 16.54
CA LEU A 261 8.96 -9.35 16.99
C LEU A 261 9.93 -8.73 15.97
N LEU A 262 10.99 -9.47 15.60
CA LEU A 262 11.98 -8.97 14.64
C LEU A 262 11.35 -8.75 13.25
N GLN A 263 10.50 -9.66 12.82
CA GLN A 263 9.74 -9.51 11.57
C GLN A 263 8.86 -8.25 11.60
N THR A 264 8.16 -7.98 12.69
CA THR A 264 7.31 -6.80 12.84
C THR A 264 8.14 -5.51 12.79
N LEU A 265 9.32 -5.49 13.44
CA LEU A 265 10.25 -4.36 13.38
C LEU A 265 10.67 -4.05 11.93
N VAL A 266 11.03 -5.09 11.18
CA VAL A 266 11.45 -4.94 9.77
C VAL A 266 10.27 -4.52 8.89
N LEU A 267 9.11 -5.15 9.04
CA LEU A 267 7.93 -4.84 8.22
C LEU A 267 7.33 -3.47 8.54
N GLY A 268 7.56 -2.93 9.73
CA GLY A 268 7.23 -1.55 10.08
C GLY A 268 7.91 -0.50 9.20
N ILE A 269 8.97 -0.86 8.48
CA ILE A 269 9.60 0.02 7.49
C ILE A 269 8.66 0.32 6.32
N LEU A 270 7.74 -0.59 5.97
CA LEU A 270 6.83 -0.43 4.83
C LEU A 270 5.99 0.86 4.91
N PRO A 271 5.24 1.15 5.98
CA PRO A 271 4.52 2.42 6.08
C PRO A 271 5.44 3.65 6.07
N ALA A 272 6.68 3.55 6.56
CA ALA A 272 7.64 4.64 6.46
C ALA A 272 8.09 4.89 5.01
N LEU A 273 8.30 3.84 4.22
CA LEU A 273 8.57 3.97 2.78
C LEU A 273 7.36 4.54 2.03
N ILE A 274 6.15 4.08 2.33
CA ILE A 274 4.90 4.61 1.76
C ILE A 274 4.76 6.11 2.07
N TYR A 275 5.10 6.53 3.31
CA TYR A 275 5.16 7.94 3.65
C TYR A 275 6.14 8.71 2.77
N LEU A 276 7.36 8.20 2.60
CA LEU A 276 8.38 8.86 1.79
C LEU A 276 7.93 8.97 0.33
N ILE A 277 7.39 7.89 -0.24
CA ILE A 277 6.86 7.89 -1.61
C ILE A 277 5.73 8.91 -1.76
N GLY A 278 4.75 8.91 -0.87
CA GLY A 278 3.62 9.84 -0.92
C GLY A 278 4.06 11.30 -0.74
N LYS A 279 5.05 11.54 0.12
CA LYS A 279 5.66 12.86 0.31
C LYS A 279 6.34 13.36 -0.96
N GLU A 280 7.15 12.52 -1.63
CA GLU A 280 7.87 12.91 -2.85
C GLU A 280 6.94 13.06 -4.06
N LEU A 281 5.87 12.25 -4.12
CA LEU A 281 4.89 12.30 -5.22
C LEU A 281 3.95 13.50 -5.11
N HIS A 282 3.58 13.91 -3.91
CA HIS A 282 2.55 14.94 -3.74
C HIS A 282 2.87 15.91 -2.59
N SER A 283 2.79 15.45 -1.32
CA SER A 283 2.96 16.30 -0.14
C SER A 283 3.16 15.47 1.13
N ILE A 284 3.64 16.11 2.19
CA ILE A 284 3.76 15.48 3.52
C ILE A 284 2.42 14.95 4.00
N GLY A 285 1.33 15.70 3.81
CA GLY A 285 -0.02 15.27 4.20
C GLY A 285 -0.47 14.02 3.46
N ALA A 286 -0.22 13.93 2.15
CA ALA A 286 -0.52 12.73 1.35
C ALA A 286 0.32 11.52 1.80
N GLY A 287 1.60 11.73 2.09
CA GLY A 287 2.47 10.69 2.64
C GLY A 287 1.97 10.16 3.99
N LEU A 288 1.59 11.05 4.91
CA LEU A 288 1.03 10.68 6.21
C LEU A 288 -0.30 9.93 6.08
N ALA A 289 -1.19 10.37 5.20
CA ALA A 289 -2.47 9.71 4.96
C ALA A 289 -2.27 8.28 4.40
N ALA A 290 -1.39 8.12 3.42
CA ALA A 290 -1.07 6.82 2.84
C ALA A 290 -0.42 5.87 3.86
N ALA A 291 0.52 6.36 4.66
CA ALA A 291 1.14 5.59 5.74
C ALA A 291 0.12 5.18 6.81
N LEU A 292 -0.78 6.09 7.21
CA LEU A 292 -1.85 5.78 8.15
C LEU A 292 -2.77 4.68 7.63
N LEU A 293 -3.17 4.73 6.36
CA LEU A 293 -3.98 3.67 5.75
C LEU A 293 -3.26 2.32 5.76
N CYS A 294 -1.95 2.30 5.50
CA CYS A 294 -1.13 1.09 5.58
C CYS A 294 -1.11 0.53 7.02
N ILE A 295 -0.90 1.39 8.02
CA ILE A 295 -0.89 1.01 9.44
C ILE A 295 -2.24 0.44 9.86
N LEU A 296 -3.34 1.12 9.52
CA LEU A 296 -4.69 0.72 9.90
C LEU A 296 -5.14 -0.56 9.19
N ARG A 297 -4.77 -0.71 7.91
CA ARG A 297 -5.05 -1.95 7.17
C ARG A 297 -4.37 -3.14 7.85
N GLU A 298 -3.11 -3.03 8.19
CA GLU A 298 -2.37 -4.10 8.86
C GLU A 298 -2.92 -4.37 10.26
N THR A 299 -3.23 -3.32 11.02
CA THR A 299 -3.89 -3.44 12.33
C THR A 299 -5.19 -4.25 12.23
N ASN A 300 -6.02 -3.93 11.22
CA ASN A 300 -7.26 -4.65 10.97
C ASN A 300 -6.99 -6.09 10.51
N SER A 301 -5.92 -6.34 9.76
CA SER A 301 -5.48 -7.68 9.38
C SER A 301 -5.14 -8.54 10.61
N ILE A 302 -4.37 -7.99 11.54
CA ILE A 302 -4.00 -8.69 12.79
C ILE A 302 -5.26 -9.04 13.60
N LEU A 303 -6.18 -8.08 13.75
CA LEU A 303 -7.42 -8.28 14.51
C LEU A 303 -8.39 -9.25 13.84
N SER A 304 -8.37 -9.35 12.51
CA SER A 304 -9.26 -10.24 11.75
C SER A 304 -8.68 -11.65 11.55
N ALA A 305 -7.41 -11.85 11.84
CA ALA A 305 -6.70 -13.11 11.63
C ALA A 305 -7.36 -14.36 12.26
N PRO A 306 -8.01 -14.28 13.44
CA PRO A 306 -8.71 -15.43 14.00
C PRO A 306 -9.92 -15.88 13.18
N PHE A 307 -10.55 -14.94 12.48
CA PHE A 307 -11.83 -15.16 11.80
C PHE A 307 -11.69 -15.32 10.29
N ALA A 308 -10.57 -14.85 9.73
CA ALA A 308 -10.32 -14.82 8.29
C ALA A 308 -9.11 -15.70 7.93
N HIS A 309 -9.37 -16.87 7.33
CA HIS A 309 -8.33 -17.87 7.05
C HIS A 309 -7.28 -17.44 6.01
N ASN A 310 -7.52 -16.39 5.25
CA ASN A 310 -6.64 -15.96 4.14
C ASN A 310 -6.02 -14.58 4.36
N VAL A 311 -5.81 -14.19 5.62
CA VAL A 311 -5.26 -12.88 5.95
C VAL A 311 -3.76 -13.00 6.20
N SER A 312 -2.98 -12.31 5.37
CA SER A 312 -1.55 -12.13 5.61
C SER A 312 -1.33 -10.99 6.60
N THR A 313 -0.59 -11.25 7.66
CA THR A 313 -0.25 -10.28 8.71
C THR A 313 1.22 -10.31 9.06
N THR A 314 1.72 -9.27 9.72
CA THR A 314 3.07 -9.23 10.28
C THR A 314 3.30 -10.28 11.38
N LYS A 315 2.22 -10.83 11.93
CA LYS A 315 2.24 -11.83 13.01
C LYS A 315 2.34 -13.28 12.50
N TYR A 316 2.23 -13.48 11.20
CA TYR A 316 2.32 -14.80 10.58
C TYR A 316 3.54 -14.90 9.67
N PHE A 317 4.05 -16.11 9.47
CA PHE A 317 5.12 -16.35 8.52
C PHE A 317 4.57 -16.40 7.09
N PHE A 318 4.32 -15.23 6.51
CA PHE A 318 3.88 -15.07 5.12
C PHE A 318 4.81 -14.16 4.34
N ALA A 319 5.05 -14.51 3.10
CA ALA A 319 5.96 -13.77 2.22
C ALA A 319 5.32 -12.52 1.58
N ASP A 320 4.02 -12.30 1.73
CA ASP A 320 3.30 -11.23 1.01
C ASP A 320 3.77 -9.84 1.44
N LEU A 321 3.83 -9.58 2.76
CA LEU A 321 4.32 -8.31 3.29
C LEU A 321 5.81 -8.09 3.06
N PRO A 322 6.70 -9.08 3.29
CA PRO A 322 8.11 -8.96 2.89
C PRO A 322 8.30 -8.70 1.40
N THR A 323 7.46 -9.30 0.54
CA THR A 323 7.49 -9.01 -0.91
C THR A 323 7.05 -7.57 -1.20
N ALA A 324 6.00 -7.09 -0.53
CA ALA A 324 5.56 -5.70 -0.65
C ALA A 324 6.64 -4.73 -0.18
N LEU A 325 7.33 -5.03 0.93
CA LEU A 325 8.45 -4.23 1.43
C LEU A 325 9.63 -4.20 0.44
N ALA A 326 9.96 -5.34 -0.17
CA ALA A 326 11.04 -5.41 -1.15
C ALA A 326 10.69 -4.69 -2.47
N ALA A 327 9.41 -4.51 -2.77
CA ALA A 327 8.93 -3.82 -3.97
C ALA A 327 8.78 -2.30 -3.75
N ALA A 328 8.67 -1.84 -2.51
CA ALA A 328 8.55 -0.42 -2.16
C ALA A 328 9.90 0.30 -2.16
#